data_e65eea4e3a1a1d06a74459a9cb8f68eb
#
_entry.id   e65eea4e3a1a1d06a74459a9cb8f68eb
#
_cell.length_a   1.000
_cell.length_b   1.000
_cell.length_c   1.000
_cell.angle_alpha   90.00
_cell.angle_beta   90.00
_cell.angle_gamma   90.00
#
_symmetry.space_group_name_H-M   'P 1'
#
loop_
_entity.id
_entity.type
_entity.pdbx_description
1 polymer ?
#
loop_
_entity_poly.entity_id
_entity_poly.type
_entity_poly.pdbx_seq_one_letter_code
_entity_poly.pdbx_strand_id
1 'polypeptide(L)'
;MPELGPVARLLAKPAESCVLFDFDGPVCRLFPDGSSASVARALREHARERGAHHVLTPQEERSKDPHDVLRAVDRALREGVIEDAGLLAEVEAVLTKGEVAAAHTAPPTPGAHGLIRRLRAHGVRTAVVTNNSPHAVAAYLRRHDLADAFGPHIYGRTDQPVLLKPDPDSLHRALRGLGARPAEAVMIGDTVTDLRAARKAKVLFAGYARDERKAAPLREAGAELILSTLGPLLRLVETEPS
;
A
#
# COMPACT_ATOMS: atom_id res chain seq x y z
N MET A 1 -0.80 -24.70 9.64
CA MET A 1 -0.07 -23.39 9.52
C MET A 1 0.02 -23.09 8.03
N PRO A 2 -0.17 -21.83 7.58
CA PRO A 2 0.01 -21.52 6.16
C PRO A 2 1.44 -21.86 5.73
N GLU A 3 1.57 -22.39 4.52
CA GLU A 3 2.84 -22.89 4.02
C GLU A 3 3.75 -21.72 3.62
N LEU A 4 4.65 -21.34 4.53
CA LEU A 4 5.63 -20.26 4.30
C LEU A 4 6.77 -20.64 3.33
N GLY A 5 6.76 -21.88 2.82
CA GLY A 5 7.85 -22.44 2.03
C GLY A 5 8.41 -21.56 0.93
N PRO A 6 7.59 -20.94 0.06
CA PRO A 6 8.10 -20.03 -0.96
C PRO A 6 8.78 -18.78 -0.40
N VAL A 7 8.18 -18.16 0.64
CA VAL A 7 8.74 -16.97 1.30
C VAL A 7 10.00 -17.32 2.08
N ALA A 8 10.03 -18.47 2.77
CA ALA A 8 11.20 -18.93 3.49
C ALA A 8 12.39 -19.18 2.54
N ARG A 9 12.16 -19.83 1.40
CA ARG A 9 13.21 -20.04 0.37
C ARG A 9 13.75 -18.71 -0.17
N LEU A 10 12.88 -17.72 -0.35
CA LEU A 10 13.28 -16.39 -0.78
C LEU A 10 14.16 -15.73 0.30
N LEU A 11 13.69 -15.64 1.54
CA LEU A 11 14.39 -14.98 2.63
C LEU A 11 15.66 -15.72 3.11
N ALA A 12 15.86 -16.99 2.73
CA ALA A 12 17.11 -17.71 2.97
C ALA A 12 18.32 -17.12 2.22
N LYS A 13 18.09 -16.20 1.27
CA LYS A 13 19.11 -15.47 0.53
C LYS A 13 18.95 -13.96 0.72
N PRO A 14 19.22 -13.42 1.89
CA PRO A 14 18.88 -12.04 2.24
C PRO A 14 19.40 -10.99 1.25
N ALA A 15 20.67 -11.10 0.84
CA ALA A 15 21.30 -10.15 -0.09
C ALA A 15 20.67 -10.13 -1.50
N GLU A 16 20.04 -11.25 -1.91
CA GLU A 16 19.35 -11.35 -3.19
C GLU A 16 17.88 -10.96 -3.08
N SER A 17 17.33 -10.94 -1.86
CA SER A 17 15.89 -10.82 -1.60
C SER A 17 15.44 -9.38 -1.40
N CYS A 18 14.15 -9.12 -1.71
CA CYS A 18 13.50 -7.89 -1.30
C CYS A 18 12.07 -8.12 -0.80
N VAL A 19 11.64 -7.26 0.13
CA VAL A 19 10.30 -7.25 0.67
C VAL A 19 9.65 -5.91 0.35
N LEU A 20 8.53 -5.97 -0.37
CA LEU A 20 7.71 -4.83 -0.75
C LEU A 20 6.51 -4.76 0.20
N PHE A 21 6.40 -3.69 0.97
CA PHE A 21 5.31 -3.52 1.92
C PHE A 21 4.23 -2.60 1.35
N ASP A 22 2.96 -3.01 1.37
CA ASP A 22 1.92 -2.00 1.42
C ASP A 22 1.99 -1.24 2.74
N PHE A 23 1.51 0.00 2.75
CA PHE A 23 1.64 0.89 3.90
C PHE A 23 0.47 0.74 4.88
N ASP A 24 -0.77 0.99 4.41
CA ASP A 24 -1.96 0.89 5.27
C ASP A 24 -2.43 -0.57 5.39
N GLY A 25 -2.19 -1.15 6.51
CA GLY A 25 -2.44 -2.55 6.85
C GLY A 25 -1.16 -3.22 7.34
N PRO A 26 -0.22 -3.59 6.48
CA PRO A 26 1.01 -4.28 6.89
C PRO A 26 1.97 -3.46 7.73
N VAL A 27 2.15 -2.16 7.47
CA VAL A 27 3.08 -1.30 8.24
C VAL A 27 2.39 -0.62 9.39
N CYS A 28 1.24 0.00 9.14
CA CYS A 28 0.46 0.72 10.13
C CYS A 28 -1.04 0.59 9.84
N ARG A 29 -1.87 1.10 10.72
CA ARG A 29 -3.29 1.31 10.47
C ARG A 29 -3.50 2.80 10.24
N LEU A 30 -3.33 3.22 8.99
CA LEU A 30 -3.38 4.64 8.62
C LEU A 30 -4.75 5.25 8.95
N PHE A 31 -5.82 4.53 8.64
CA PHE A 31 -7.18 4.94 8.89
C PHE A 31 -7.90 3.96 9.83
N PRO A 32 -7.60 3.99 11.14
CA PRO A 32 -8.29 3.13 12.09
C PRO A 32 -9.78 3.50 12.13
N ASP A 33 -10.63 2.49 12.39
CA ASP A 33 -12.07 2.63 12.67
C ASP A 33 -12.88 3.35 11.58
N GLY A 34 -12.39 3.27 10.31
CA GLY A 34 -13.08 3.84 9.16
C GLY A 34 -12.92 5.36 9.02
N SER A 35 -11.89 5.94 9.65
CA SER A 35 -11.59 7.38 9.56
C SER A 35 -11.30 7.87 8.13
N SER A 36 -10.97 6.97 7.18
CA SER A 36 -10.88 7.27 5.74
C SER A 36 -12.16 7.90 5.18
N ALA A 37 -13.33 7.56 5.75
CA ALA A 37 -14.60 8.12 5.32
C ALA A 37 -14.69 9.66 5.48
N SER A 38 -14.00 10.24 6.46
CA SER A 38 -13.94 11.70 6.63
C SER A 38 -13.13 12.35 5.51
N VAL A 39 -12.04 11.72 5.09
CA VAL A 39 -11.22 12.18 3.95
C VAL A 39 -12.01 12.05 2.66
N ALA A 40 -12.65 10.89 2.41
CA ALA A 40 -13.50 10.69 1.24
C ALA A 40 -14.63 11.72 1.14
N ARG A 41 -15.22 12.10 2.28
CA ARG A 41 -16.23 13.17 2.35
C ARG A 41 -15.64 14.51 1.97
N ALA A 42 -14.48 14.89 2.51
CA ALA A 42 -13.81 16.14 2.18
C ALA A 42 -13.49 16.25 0.70
N LEU A 43 -13.05 15.16 0.06
CA LEU A 43 -12.81 15.13 -1.38
C LEU A 43 -14.11 15.37 -2.18
N ARG A 44 -15.21 14.72 -1.78
CA ARG A 44 -16.51 14.92 -2.44
C ARG A 44 -17.05 16.34 -2.26
N GLU A 45 -16.89 16.92 -1.07
CA GLU A 45 -17.25 18.31 -0.80
C GLU A 45 -16.43 19.26 -1.70
N HIS A 46 -15.13 19.06 -1.79
CA HIS A 46 -14.27 19.84 -2.67
C HIS A 46 -14.68 19.70 -4.15
N ALA A 47 -14.89 18.48 -4.65
CA ALA A 47 -15.38 18.26 -6.02
C ALA A 47 -16.73 18.94 -6.28
N ARG A 48 -17.63 18.97 -5.28
CA ARG A 48 -18.93 19.63 -5.37
C ARG A 48 -18.78 21.15 -5.42
N GLU A 49 -17.92 21.75 -4.60
CA GLU A 49 -17.60 23.17 -4.63
C GLU A 49 -17.05 23.63 -5.96
N ARG A 50 -16.33 22.74 -6.65
CA ARG A 50 -15.80 22.95 -8.00
C ARG A 50 -16.78 22.58 -9.13
N GLY A 51 -18.06 22.30 -8.78
CA GLY A 51 -19.12 21.97 -9.75
C GLY A 51 -19.04 20.55 -10.35
N ALA A 52 -18.12 19.72 -9.88
CA ALA A 52 -17.85 18.38 -10.42
C ALA A 52 -18.56 17.23 -9.69
N HIS A 53 -19.65 17.52 -8.95
CA HIS A 53 -20.41 16.50 -8.22
C HIS A 53 -21.01 15.41 -9.12
N HIS A 54 -21.26 15.71 -10.39
CA HIS A 54 -21.87 14.81 -11.35
C HIS A 54 -20.92 13.74 -11.91
N VAL A 55 -19.61 13.80 -11.58
CA VAL A 55 -18.62 12.83 -12.07
C VAL A 55 -18.62 11.53 -11.28
N LEU A 56 -19.22 11.54 -10.08
CA LEU A 56 -19.27 10.40 -9.18
C LEU A 56 -20.48 9.52 -9.49
N THR A 57 -20.25 8.22 -9.63
CA THR A 57 -21.34 7.24 -9.66
C THR A 57 -22.00 7.12 -8.27
N PRO A 58 -23.26 6.61 -8.19
CA PRO A 58 -23.91 6.39 -6.90
C PRO A 58 -23.14 5.48 -5.93
N GLN A 59 -22.27 4.59 -6.45
CA GLN A 59 -21.40 3.75 -5.63
C GLN A 59 -20.22 4.56 -5.07
N GLU A 60 -19.57 5.39 -5.89
CA GLU A 60 -18.46 6.27 -5.48
C GLU A 60 -18.92 7.34 -4.49
N GLU A 61 -20.15 7.86 -4.65
CA GLU A 61 -20.74 8.78 -3.66
C GLU A 61 -20.90 8.14 -2.26
N ARG A 62 -21.11 6.85 -2.18
CA ARG A 62 -21.24 6.12 -0.91
C ARG A 62 -19.94 5.51 -0.41
N SER A 63 -18.90 5.52 -1.22
CA SER A 63 -17.62 4.90 -0.87
C SER A 63 -16.97 5.59 0.32
N LYS A 64 -16.35 4.79 1.18
CA LYS A 64 -15.49 5.25 2.28
C LYS A 64 -14.02 5.32 1.88
N ASP A 65 -13.68 4.84 0.68
CA ASP A 65 -12.34 4.91 0.14
C ASP A 65 -12.13 6.24 -0.59
N PRO A 66 -11.24 7.13 -0.13
CA PRO A 66 -10.98 8.40 -0.79
C PRO A 66 -10.37 8.24 -2.20
N HIS A 67 -9.69 7.12 -2.47
CA HIS A 67 -9.13 6.85 -3.80
C HIS A 67 -10.22 6.67 -4.86
N ASP A 68 -11.43 6.26 -4.49
CA ASP A 68 -12.53 6.15 -5.46
C ASP A 68 -12.94 7.53 -5.99
N VAL A 69 -12.94 8.56 -5.13
CA VAL A 69 -13.20 9.95 -5.56
C VAL A 69 -12.09 10.44 -6.51
N LEU A 70 -10.82 10.19 -6.15
CA LEU A 70 -9.68 10.56 -6.98
C LEU A 70 -9.74 9.90 -8.37
N ARG A 71 -10.05 8.59 -8.41
CA ARG A 71 -10.23 7.84 -9.67
C ARG A 71 -11.39 8.36 -10.50
N ALA A 72 -12.48 8.76 -9.86
CA ALA A 72 -13.65 9.30 -10.56
C ALA A 72 -13.33 10.62 -11.26
N VAL A 73 -12.62 11.53 -10.58
CA VAL A 73 -12.18 12.80 -11.16
C VAL A 73 -11.20 12.57 -12.31
N ASP A 74 -10.20 11.69 -12.14
CA ASP A 74 -9.25 11.31 -13.19
C ASP A 74 -9.97 10.71 -14.42
N ARG A 75 -10.92 9.81 -14.17
CA ARG A 75 -11.75 9.22 -15.25
C ARG A 75 -12.52 10.30 -16.02
N ALA A 76 -13.19 11.20 -15.29
CA ALA A 76 -13.98 12.26 -15.90
C ALA A 76 -13.14 13.22 -16.76
N LEU A 77 -11.92 13.53 -16.33
CA LEU A 77 -10.95 14.31 -17.12
C LEU A 77 -10.54 13.58 -18.41
N ARG A 78 -10.18 12.30 -18.30
CA ARG A 78 -9.76 11.50 -19.45
C ARG A 78 -10.88 11.27 -20.48
N GLU A 79 -12.12 11.22 -20.02
CA GLU A 79 -13.33 11.06 -20.84
C GLU A 79 -13.86 12.41 -21.38
N GLY A 80 -13.26 13.54 -20.99
CA GLY A 80 -13.70 14.87 -21.41
C GLY A 80 -15.04 15.31 -20.82
N VAL A 81 -15.47 14.67 -19.71
CA VAL A 81 -16.69 15.04 -18.97
C VAL A 81 -16.48 16.35 -18.20
N ILE A 82 -15.25 16.59 -17.76
CA ILE A 82 -14.78 17.86 -17.19
C ILE A 82 -13.49 18.27 -17.87
N GLU A 83 -13.26 19.59 -17.96
CA GLU A 83 -12.06 20.16 -18.62
C GLU A 83 -11.07 20.76 -17.62
N ASP A 84 -11.47 20.92 -16.35
CA ASP A 84 -10.63 21.54 -15.31
C ASP A 84 -9.55 20.56 -14.81
N ALA A 85 -8.42 20.53 -15.49
CA ALA A 85 -7.25 19.73 -15.10
C ALA A 85 -6.70 20.10 -13.71
N GLY A 86 -6.94 21.32 -13.22
CA GLY A 86 -6.54 21.76 -11.87
C GLY A 86 -7.28 21.02 -10.77
N LEU A 87 -8.51 20.59 -11.02
CA LEU A 87 -9.32 19.87 -10.03
C LEU A 87 -8.65 18.57 -9.55
N LEU A 88 -8.01 17.80 -10.44
CA LEU A 88 -7.31 16.57 -10.06
C LEU A 88 -6.18 16.85 -9.06
N ALA A 89 -5.38 17.88 -9.32
CA ALA A 89 -4.29 18.28 -8.41
C ALA A 89 -4.82 18.77 -7.06
N GLU A 90 -5.94 19.49 -7.04
CA GLU A 90 -6.58 19.96 -5.82
C GLU A 90 -7.13 18.80 -4.99
N VAL A 91 -7.85 17.86 -5.62
CA VAL A 91 -8.37 16.65 -4.96
C VAL A 91 -7.24 15.80 -4.42
N GLU A 92 -6.15 15.65 -5.17
CA GLU A 92 -4.93 14.96 -4.73
C GLU A 92 -4.30 15.66 -3.50
N ALA A 93 -4.22 16.98 -3.51
CA ALA A 93 -3.68 17.75 -2.40
C ALA A 93 -4.54 17.60 -1.12
N VAL A 94 -5.87 17.61 -1.25
CA VAL A 94 -6.79 17.35 -0.12
C VAL A 94 -6.58 15.94 0.43
N LEU A 95 -6.47 14.94 -0.46
CA LEU A 95 -6.21 13.56 -0.07
C LEU A 95 -4.87 13.43 0.67
N THR A 96 -3.80 13.94 0.09
CA THR A 96 -2.45 13.92 0.69
C THR A 96 -2.45 14.60 2.07
N LYS A 97 -3.11 15.75 2.22
CA LYS A 97 -3.24 16.42 3.51
C LYS A 97 -3.92 15.53 4.56
N GLY A 98 -5.00 14.85 4.18
CA GLY A 98 -5.72 13.91 5.04
C GLY A 98 -4.85 12.71 5.45
N GLU A 99 -4.13 12.13 4.50
CA GLU A 99 -3.23 11.00 4.74
C GLU A 99 -2.04 11.38 5.63
N VAL A 100 -1.43 12.55 5.42
CA VAL A 100 -0.35 13.07 6.28
C VAL A 100 -0.84 13.30 7.71
N ALA A 101 -2.02 13.91 7.87
CA ALA A 101 -2.61 14.10 9.19
C ALA A 101 -2.87 12.75 9.89
N ALA A 102 -3.39 11.75 9.17
CA ALA A 102 -3.61 10.41 9.68
C ALA A 102 -2.28 9.71 10.06
N ALA A 103 -1.22 9.89 9.28
CA ALA A 103 0.10 9.30 9.53
C ALA A 103 0.72 9.77 10.86
N HIS A 104 0.39 10.96 11.33
CA HIS A 104 0.87 11.47 12.62
C HIS A 104 0.30 10.73 13.82
N THR A 105 -0.84 10.06 13.69
CA THR A 105 -1.52 9.35 14.79
C THR A 105 -1.70 7.87 14.53
N ALA A 106 -1.35 7.39 13.33
CA ALA A 106 -1.53 6.00 12.93
C ALA A 106 -0.79 5.04 13.86
N PRO A 107 -1.49 4.08 14.48
CA PRO A 107 -0.84 3.06 15.30
C PRO A 107 -0.10 2.06 14.40
N PRO A 108 1.06 1.55 14.84
CA PRO A 108 1.78 0.51 14.12
C PRO A 108 0.98 -0.78 14.06
N THR A 109 1.14 -1.52 12.97
CA THR A 109 0.67 -2.91 12.91
C THR A 109 1.54 -3.77 13.84
N PRO A 110 0.94 -4.61 14.70
CA PRO A 110 1.69 -5.44 15.62
C PRO A 110 2.77 -6.27 14.92
N GLY A 111 4.01 -6.14 15.38
CA GLY A 111 5.18 -6.84 14.83
C GLY A 111 5.81 -6.21 13.59
N ALA A 112 5.17 -5.21 12.94
CA ALA A 112 5.65 -4.61 11.70
C ALA A 112 7.03 -3.95 11.85
N HIS A 113 7.19 -3.10 12.85
CA HIS A 113 8.46 -2.40 13.08
C HIS A 113 9.61 -3.37 13.41
N GLY A 114 9.32 -4.41 14.20
CA GLY A 114 10.29 -5.47 14.50
C GLY A 114 10.73 -6.20 13.24
N LEU A 115 9.78 -6.61 12.40
CA LEU A 115 10.04 -7.29 11.13
C LEU A 115 10.87 -6.41 10.19
N ILE A 116 10.51 -5.14 10.01
CA ILE A 116 11.20 -4.19 9.14
C ILE A 116 12.66 -4.01 9.57
N ARG A 117 12.89 -3.74 10.86
CA ARG A 117 14.25 -3.59 11.40
C ARG A 117 15.08 -4.85 11.25
N ARG A 118 14.47 -6.02 11.47
CA ARG A 118 15.15 -7.31 11.36
C ARG A 118 15.52 -7.64 9.90
N LEU A 119 14.60 -7.45 8.95
CA LEU A 119 14.89 -7.59 7.52
C LEU A 119 16.08 -6.73 7.11
N ARG A 120 16.10 -5.46 7.53
CA ARG A 120 17.20 -4.55 7.27
C ARG A 120 18.53 -5.06 7.85
N ALA A 121 18.52 -5.50 9.12
CA ALA A 121 19.71 -6.01 9.80
C ALA A 121 20.29 -7.26 9.11
N HIS A 122 19.44 -8.06 8.46
CA HIS A 122 19.85 -9.23 7.68
C HIS A 122 20.20 -8.90 6.22
N GLY A 123 20.25 -7.63 5.83
CA GLY A 123 20.62 -7.22 4.47
C GLY A 123 19.53 -7.43 3.42
N VAL A 124 18.28 -7.73 3.82
CA VAL A 124 17.14 -7.79 2.91
C VAL A 124 16.76 -6.38 2.46
N ARG A 125 16.66 -6.17 1.15
CA ARG A 125 16.23 -4.89 0.59
C ARG A 125 14.74 -4.68 0.84
N THR A 126 14.32 -3.49 1.25
CA THR A 126 12.93 -3.18 1.57
C THR A 126 12.44 -1.96 0.82
N ALA A 127 11.17 -1.97 0.41
CA ALA A 127 10.49 -0.81 -0.16
C ALA A 127 9.03 -0.72 0.32
N VAL A 128 8.48 0.48 0.31
CA VAL A 128 7.04 0.70 0.43
C VAL A 128 6.42 0.84 -0.96
N VAL A 129 5.34 0.11 -1.23
CA VAL A 129 4.55 0.16 -2.48
C VAL A 129 3.08 0.37 -2.13
N THR A 130 2.56 1.58 -2.30
CA THR A 130 1.26 1.96 -1.75
C THR A 130 0.46 2.87 -2.69
N ASN A 131 -0.87 2.90 -2.52
CA ASN A 131 -1.74 3.89 -3.14
C ASN A 131 -1.76 5.22 -2.37
N ASN A 132 -1.19 5.26 -1.16
CA ASN A 132 -1.10 6.49 -0.37
C ASN A 132 0.00 7.43 -0.91
N SER A 133 -0.08 8.68 -0.47
CA SER A 133 0.94 9.69 -0.75
C SER A 133 2.31 9.29 -0.17
N PRO A 134 3.40 9.43 -0.92
CA PRO A 134 4.76 9.28 -0.39
C PRO A 134 5.05 10.20 0.81
N HIS A 135 4.40 11.35 0.87
CA HIS A 135 4.54 12.29 1.99
C HIS A 135 3.98 11.73 3.29
N ALA A 136 2.83 11.04 3.24
CA ALA A 136 2.25 10.39 4.41
C ALA A 136 3.15 9.24 4.91
N VAL A 137 3.65 8.41 3.99
CA VAL A 137 4.60 7.35 4.31
C VAL A 137 5.86 7.92 4.97
N ALA A 138 6.47 8.93 4.36
CA ALA A 138 7.69 9.55 4.90
C ALA A 138 7.46 10.19 6.29
N ALA A 139 6.30 10.83 6.52
CA ALA A 139 5.95 11.39 7.82
C ALA A 139 5.86 10.30 8.90
N TYR A 140 5.20 9.18 8.60
CA TYR A 140 5.10 8.05 9.50
C TYR A 140 6.46 7.42 9.81
N LEU A 141 7.24 7.11 8.76
CA LEU A 141 8.54 6.44 8.90
C LEU A 141 9.54 7.27 9.73
N ARG A 142 9.57 8.60 9.53
CA ARG A 142 10.40 9.51 10.34
C ARG A 142 9.99 9.48 11.81
N ARG A 143 8.69 9.53 12.10
CA ARG A 143 8.17 9.50 13.46
C ARG A 143 8.54 8.24 14.24
N HIS A 144 8.72 7.11 13.54
CA HIS A 144 8.95 5.80 14.14
C HIS A 144 10.39 5.28 13.95
N ASP A 145 11.33 6.13 13.51
CA ASP A 145 12.74 5.78 13.27
C ASP A 145 12.88 4.57 12.32
N LEU A 146 12.11 4.59 11.24
CA LEU A 146 12.12 3.56 10.19
C LEU A 146 12.58 4.08 8.83
N ALA A 147 12.87 5.37 8.72
CA ALA A 147 13.25 5.99 7.45
C ALA A 147 14.46 5.29 6.81
N ASP A 148 15.48 4.98 7.60
CA ASP A 148 16.70 4.32 7.12
C ASP A 148 16.47 2.88 6.66
N ALA A 149 15.40 2.23 7.12
CA ALA A 149 15.08 0.88 6.70
C ALA A 149 14.66 0.83 5.22
N PHE A 150 14.04 1.90 4.74
CA PHE A 150 13.55 1.99 3.37
C PHE A 150 14.41 2.93 2.50
N GLY A 151 15.15 3.88 3.10
CA GLY A 151 15.93 4.87 2.36
C GLY A 151 15.05 5.63 1.36
N PRO A 152 15.45 5.73 0.07
CA PRO A 152 14.66 6.42 -0.96
C PRO A 152 13.53 5.55 -1.54
N HIS A 153 13.36 4.30 -1.08
CA HIS A 153 12.49 3.30 -1.70
C HIS A 153 11.04 3.40 -1.19
N ILE A 154 10.41 4.56 -1.40
CA ILE A 154 8.99 4.81 -1.14
C ILE A 154 8.30 5.06 -2.48
N TYR A 155 7.49 4.12 -2.92
CA TYR A 155 6.79 4.14 -4.21
C TYR A 155 5.28 4.23 -3.98
N GLY A 156 4.83 5.43 -3.68
CA GLY A 156 3.42 5.76 -3.49
C GLY A 156 2.75 6.26 -4.76
N ARG A 157 1.57 6.85 -4.55
CA ARG A 157 0.76 7.51 -5.59
C ARG A 157 1.56 8.56 -6.33
N THR A 158 1.31 8.65 -7.63
CA THR A 158 1.81 9.69 -8.54
C THR A 158 0.66 10.62 -8.95
N ASP A 159 0.94 11.55 -9.85
CA ASP A 159 -0.02 12.41 -10.55
C ASP A 159 -0.94 11.65 -11.53
N GLN A 160 -0.76 10.33 -11.66
CA GLN A 160 -1.53 9.47 -12.56
C GLN A 160 -2.35 8.44 -11.76
N PRO A 161 -3.59 8.76 -11.35
CA PRO A 161 -4.41 7.84 -10.54
C PRO A 161 -4.75 6.51 -11.22
N VAL A 162 -4.65 6.44 -12.54
CA VAL A 162 -4.80 5.19 -13.30
C VAL A 162 -3.74 4.14 -12.91
N LEU A 163 -2.59 4.59 -12.42
CA LEU A 163 -1.47 3.73 -11.99
C LEU A 163 -1.58 3.27 -10.52
N LEU A 164 -2.70 3.55 -9.84
CA LEU A 164 -2.96 2.99 -8.51
C LEU A 164 -3.19 1.48 -8.60
N LYS A 165 -2.73 0.73 -7.59
CA LYS A 165 -3.06 -0.70 -7.50
C LYS A 165 -4.57 -0.94 -7.68
N PRO A 166 -5.00 -1.86 -8.52
CA PRO A 166 -4.31 -3.07 -8.97
C PRO A 166 -3.40 -2.91 -10.22
N ASP A 167 -3.02 -1.69 -10.61
CA ASP A 167 -1.94 -1.51 -11.58
C ASP A 167 -0.59 -1.86 -10.92
N PRO A 168 0.33 -2.56 -11.61
CA PRO A 168 1.60 -2.98 -11.05
C PRO A 168 2.67 -1.88 -11.01
N ASP A 169 2.38 -0.64 -11.42
CA ASP A 169 3.38 0.42 -11.58
C ASP A 169 4.25 0.65 -10.35
N SER A 170 3.66 0.80 -9.16
CA SER A 170 4.41 1.01 -7.92
C SER A 170 5.39 -0.14 -7.62
N LEU A 171 4.99 -1.39 -7.92
CA LEU A 171 5.87 -2.55 -7.77
C LEU A 171 6.99 -2.55 -8.82
N HIS A 172 6.69 -2.22 -10.06
CA HIS A 172 7.72 -2.12 -11.11
C HIS A 172 8.73 -1.02 -10.81
N ARG A 173 8.28 0.13 -10.31
CA ARG A 173 9.18 1.22 -9.85
C ARG A 173 10.07 0.74 -8.69
N ALA A 174 9.49 0.01 -7.73
CA ALA A 174 10.23 -0.54 -6.61
C ALA A 174 11.29 -1.56 -7.04
N LEU A 175 10.92 -2.51 -7.91
CA LEU A 175 11.86 -3.50 -8.44
C LEU A 175 13.03 -2.84 -9.18
N ARG A 176 12.75 -1.85 -10.05
CA ARG A 176 13.80 -1.08 -10.73
C ARG A 176 14.70 -0.33 -9.76
N GLY A 177 14.11 0.38 -8.79
CA GLY A 177 14.88 1.15 -7.81
C GLY A 177 15.74 0.30 -6.88
N LEU A 178 15.28 -0.92 -6.56
CA LEU A 178 16.03 -1.89 -5.76
C LEU A 178 17.02 -2.72 -6.59
N GLY A 179 17.00 -2.63 -7.93
CA GLY A 179 17.79 -3.51 -8.80
C GLY A 179 17.40 -4.98 -8.63
N ALA A 180 16.11 -5.28 -8.44
CA ALA A 180 15.62 -6.61 -8.15
C ALA A 180 14.77 -7.18 -9.27
N ARG A 181 14.84 -8.50 -9.45
CA ARG A 181 13.95 -9.25 -10.35
C ARG A 181 12.65 -9.61 -9.60
N PRO A 182 11.51 -9.78 -10.30
CA PRO A 182 10.25 -10.19 -9.66
C PRO A 182 10.36 -11.45 -8.80
N ALA A 183 11.15 -12.44 -9.24
CA ALA A 183 11.37 -13.70 -8.52
C ALA A 183 12.16 -13.54 -7.20
N GLU A 184 12.81 -12.40 -7.00
CA GLU A 184 13.57 -12.05 -5.78
C GLU A 184 12.73 -11.25 -4.78
N ALA A 185 11.45 -11.02 -5.10
CA ALA A 185 10.59 -10.15 -4.32
C ALA A 185 9.38 -10.89 -3.74
N VAL A 186 9.00 -10.50 -2.53
CA VAL A 186 7.68 -10.79 -1.95
C VAL A 186 6.98 -9.48 -1.59
N MET A 187 5.72 -9.36 -1.96
CA MET A 187 4.85 -8.26 -1.53
C MET A 187 4.03 -8.70 -0.32
N ILE A 188 4.04 -7.90 0.73
CA ILE A 188 3.15 -8.02 1.88
C ILE A 188 2.05 -6.96 1.73
N GLY A 189 0.80 -7.40 1.55
CA GLY A 189 -0.35 -6.52 1.37
C GLY A 189 -1.59 -7.07 2.05
N ASP A 190 -2.64 -6.25 2.22
CA ASP A 190 -3.85 -6.64 2.95
C ASP A 190 -5.13 -6.55 2.11
N THR A 191 -5.00 -6.20 0.82
CA THR A 191 -6.12 -5.99 -0.09
C THR A 191 -6.04 -6.87 -1.35
N VAL A 192 -7.20 -7.07 -1.99
CA VAL A 192 -7.28 -7.76 -3.29
C VAL A 192 -6.55 -6.96 -4.39
N THR A 193 -6.47 -5.63 -4.27
CA THR A 193 -5.73 -4.81 -5.22
C THR A 193 -4.24 -5.05 -5.13
N ASP A 194 -3.70 -5.31 -3.93
CA ASP A 194 -2.30 -5.70 -3.72
C ASP A 194 -1.98 -7.04 -4.36
N LEU A 195 -2.83 -8.04 -4.10
CA LEU A 195 -2.69 -9.37 -4.70
C LEU A 195 -2.68 -9.29 -6.24
N ARG A 196 -3.60 -8.52 -6.82
CA ARG A 196 -3.69 -8.36 -8.27
C ARG A 196 -2.49 -7.62 -8.84
N ALA A 197 -2.00 -6.58 -8.17
CA ALA A 197 -0.78 -5.88 -8.57
C ALA A 197 0.45 -6.79 -8.50
N ALA A 198 0.61 -7.56 -7.41
CA ALA A 198 1.69 -8.54 -7.25
C ALA A 198 1.68 -9.60 -8.35
N ARG A 199 0.50 -10.16 -8.67
CA ARG A 199 0.35 -11.14 -9.77
C ARG A 199 0.74 -10.55 -11.14
N LYS A 200 0.29 -9.33 -11.46
CA LYS A 200 0.67 -8.64 -12.70
C LYS A 200 2.17 -8.37 -12.78
N ALA A 201 2.79 -8.02 -11.65
CA ALA A 201 4.22 -7.81 -11.54
C ALA A 201 5.03 -9.12 -11.45
N LYS A 202 4.37 -10.29 -11.36
CA LYS A 202 4.99 -11.61 -11.15
C LYS A 202 5.80 -11.70 -9.86
N VAL A 203 5.38 -10.97 -8.83
CA VAL A 203 5.96 -10.94 -7.50
C VAL A 203 5.18 -11.90 -6.59
N LEU A 204 5.89 -12.64 -5.72
CA LEU A 204 5.27 -13.47 -4.70
C LEU A 204 4.41 -12.60 -3.76
N PHE A 205 3.25 -13.10 -3.36
CA PHE A 205 2.34 -12.36 -2.47
C PHE A 205 2.15 -13.08 -1.13
N ALA A 206 2.27 -12.32 -0.05
CA ALA A 206 1.90 -12.73 1.30
C ALA A 206 0.79 -11.78 1.80
N GLY A 207 -0.41 -12.29 1.92
CA GLY A 207 -1.56 -11.54 2.44
C GLY A 207 -1.44 -11.33 3.94
N TYR A 208 -1.65 -10.12 4.43
CA TYR A 208 -1.84 -9.81 5.84
C TYR A 208 -3.32 -9.57 6.13
N ALA A 209 -3.92 -10.35 7.02
CA ALA A 209 -5.33 -10.25 7.34
C ALA A 209 -5.56 -10.43 8.84
N ARG A 210 -5.68 -9.34 9.58
CA ARG A 210 -5.86 -9.34 11.03
C ARG A 210 -7.15 -10.00 11.52
N ASP A 211 -8.16 -10.12 10.66
CA ASP A 211 -9.46 -10.72 10.94
C ASP A 211 -10.06 -11.36 9.69
N GLU A 212 -11.16 -12.10 9.85
CA GLU A 212 -11.82 -12.82 8.76
C GLU A 212 -12.39 -11.88 7.68
N ARG A 213 -12.80 -10.66 8.03
CA ARG A 213 -13.30 -9.69 7.05
C ARG A 213 -12.23 -9.28 6.05
N LYS A 214 -10.94 -9.29 6.48
CA LYS A 214 -9.79 -9.05 5.62
C LYS A 214 -9.34 -10.34 4.91
N ALA A 215 -9.44 -11.51 5.58
CA ALA A 215 -8.99 -12.77 5.02
C ALA A 215 -9.90 -13.31 3.91
N ALA A 216 -11.22 -13.22 4.08
CA ALA A 216 -12.18 -13.80 3.14
C ALA A 216 -12.01 -13.26 1.70
N PRO A 217 -11.97 -11.93 1.44
CA PRO A 217 -11.77 -11.41 0.08
C PRO A 217 -10.44 -11.85 -0.55
N LEU A 218 -9.35 -11.93 0.24
CA LEU A 218 -8.05 -12.39 -0.26
C LEU A 218 -8.11 -13.87 -0.65
N ARG A 219 -8.78 -14.70 0.15
CA ARG A 219 -8.96 -16.13 -0.11
C ARG A 219 -9.81 -16.36 -1.36
N GLU A 220 -10.94 -15.65 -1.48
CA GLU A 220 -11.82 -15.69 -2.65
C GLU A 220 -11.09 -15.25 -3.93
N ALA A 221 -10.18 -14.28 -3.81
CA ALA A 221 -9.32 -13.85 -4.92
C ALA A 221 -8.16 -14.81 -5.19
N GLY A 222 -8.03 -15.91 -4.41
CA GLY A 222 -7.05 -16.96 -4.59
C GLY A 222 -5.66 -16.64 -4.01
N ALA A 223 -5.56 -15.86 -2.93
CA ALA A 223 -4.29 -15.70 -2.23
C ALA A 223 -3.87 -17.04 -1.59
N GLU A 224 -2.66 -17.51 -1.92
CA GLU A 224 -2.14 -18.79 -1.44
C GLU A 224 -1.62 -18.72 0.00
N LEU A 225 -1.05 -17.58 0.37
CA LEU A 225 -0.53 -17.31 1.71
C LEU A 225 -1.28 -16.15 2.33
N ILE A 226 -1.95 -16.39 3.45
CA ILE A 226 -2.62 -15.36 4.26
C ILE A 226 -2.18 -15.53 5.72
N LEU A 227 -1.65 -14.46 6.29
CA LEU A 227 -1.12 -14.38 7.64
C LEU A 227 -2.03 -13.50 8.50
N SER A 228 -2.45 -14.00 9.65
CA SER A 228 -3.20 -13.21 10.64
C SER A 228 -2.30 -12.30 11.48
N THR A 229 -1.00 -12.60 11.52
CA THR A 229 0.04 -11.82 12.20
C THR A 229 1.33 -11.84 11.39
N LEU A 230 2.24 -10.88 11.63
CA LEU A 230 3.57 -10.86 11.02
C LEU A 230 4.60 -11.74 11.76
N GLY A 231 4.22 -12.32 12.89
CA GLY A 231 5.09 -13.19 13.70
C GLY A 231 5.74 -14.35 12.93
N PRO A 232 5.03 -15.07 12.07
CA PRO A 232 5.65 -16.12 11.25
C PRO A 232 6.78 -15.63 10.35
N LEU A 233 6.65 -14.43 9.75
CA LEU A 233 7.72 -13.82 8.93
C LEU A 233 8.90 -13.36 9.81
N LEU A 234 8.60 -12.81 10.98
CA LEU A 234 9.64 -12.37 11.92
C LEU A 234 10.52 -13.56 12.33
N ARG A 235 9.93 -14.73 12.65
CA ARG A 235 10.68 -15.94 12.98
C ARG A 235 11.58 -16.45 11.86
N LEU A 236 11.17 -16.28 10.59
CA LEU A 236 12.02 -16.67 9.45
C LEU A 236 13.34 -15.87 9.37
N VAL A 237 13.33 -14.62 9.82
CA VAL A 237 14.51 -13.75 9.83
C VAL A 237 15.20 -13.70 11.19
N GLU A 238 14.72 -14.43 12.20
CA GLU A 238 15.35 -14.59 13.52
C GLU A 238 16.28 -15.81 13.58
N THR A 239 16.01 -16.82 12.75
CA THR A 239 16.90 -17.98 12.62
C THR A 239 18.14 -17.54 11.85
N GLU A 240 19.28 -17.43 12.56
CA GLU A 240 20.57 -17.20 11.88
C GLU A 240 20.79 -18.30 10.83
N PRO A 241 21.32 -17.93 9.64
CA PRO A 241 21.81 -18.96 8.72
C PRO A 241 22.95 -19.70 9.42
N SER A 242 22.76 -21.00 9.63
CA SER A 242 23.79 -21.93 10.14
C SER A 242 24.96 -21.99 9.18
#